data_7a9162c464907c6f01d7208fad5b9cc8
#
_entry.id   7a9162c464907c6f01d7208fad5b9cc8
#
_cell.length_a   1.000
_cell.length_b   1.000
_cell.length_c   1.000
_cell.angle_alpha   90.00
_cell.angle_beta   90.00
_cell.angle_gamma   90.00
#
_symmetry.space_group_name_H-M   'P 1'
#
loop_
_entity.id
_entity.type
_entity.pdbx_description
1 polymer ?
#
loop_
_entity_poly.entity_id
_entity_poly.type
_entity_poly.pdbx_seq_one_letter_code
_entity_poly.pdbx_strand_id
1 'polypeptide(L)'
;MYKHLELKGANLDMKVLVIGANGQVGKHIVNILNESDVHTVRAMVRKEEQAKELEARGIETAFASLEGTVHEIKEVMKGCDAVIFSAGSGGNTGHDKTLLIDLDGAVKAMEAAEDLGIKRFVMVSALQAHHRENWNTSLIPYYVAKHYADKILEASGLTYTIVRPGGLLNEPGTGRVDAGENKERGSIPREDVARVVVETLSEDHTFGRSFDLVSGDTPIAEAIQSI
;
A
#
# COMPACT_ATOMS: atom_id res chain seq x y z
N MET A 1 24.64 -20.43 4.93
CA MET A 1 23.77 -21.55 4.48
C MET A 1 22.40 -21.32 5.11
N TYR A 2 21.61 -20.41 4.54
CA TYR A 2 20.28 -20.06 5.03
C TYR A 2 19.27 -21.04 4.42
N LYS A 3 18.57 -21.78 5.28
CA LYS A 3 17.43 -22.61 4.89
C LYS A 3 16.33 -21.70 4.39
N HIS A 4 16.02 -21.73 3.10
CA HIS A 4 14.74 -21.31 2.59
C HIS A 4 13.65 -22.15 3.28
N LEU A 5 12.90 -21.54 4.21
CA LEU A 5 11.62 -22.10 4.62
C LEU A 5 10.67 -21.98 3.41
N GLU A 6 10.39 -23.10 2.80
CA GLU A 6 9.35 -23.23 1.79
C GLU A 6 7.97 -22.96 2.45
N LEU A 7 7.45 -21.76 2.29
CA LEU A 7 6.03 -21.47 2.50
C LEU A 7 5.30 -21.77 1.19
N LYS A 8 5.21 -23.04 0.82
CA LYS A 8 4.35 -23.47 -0.29
C LYS A 8 2.91 -23.56 0.21
N GLY A 9 2.03 -22.70 -0.33
CA GLY A 9 0.61 -23.00 -0.49
C GLY A 9 -0.25 -22.95 0.78
N ALA A 10 0.02 -22.09 1.73
CA ALA A 10 -0.94 -21.78 2.79
C ALA A 10 -1.71 -20.50 2.41
N ASN A 11 -3.01 -20.63 2.29
CA ASN A 11 -3.94 -19.49 2.38
C ASN A 11 -3.71 -18.89 3.78
N LEU A 12 -2.80 -17.91 3.90
CA LEU A 12 -2.48 -17.29 5.17
C LEU A 12 -3.61 -16.31 5.46
N ASP A 13 -4.50 -16.71 6.34
CA ASP A 13 -5.43 -15.80 6.99
C ASP A 13 -4.62 -14.71 7.70
N MET A 14 -4.68 -13.47 7.20
CA MET A 14 -3.92 -12.34 7.73
C MET A 14 -4.84 -11.28 8.28
N LYS A 15 -4.49 -10.75 9.45
CA LYS A 15 -5.02 -9.49 9.94
C LYS A 15 -4.19 -8.34 9.35
N VAL A 16 -4.80 -7.52 8.53
CA VAL A 16 -4.13 -6.48 7.74
C VAL A 16 -4.41 -5.11 8.33
N LEU A 17 -3.36 -4.37 8.72
CA LEU A 17 -3.49 -2.95 9.02
C LEU A 17 -3.47 -2.14 7.73
N VAL A 18 -4.52 -1.37 7.48
CA VAL A 18 -4.59 -0.43 6.36
C VAL A 18 -4.29 0.99 6.85
N ILE A 19 -3.10 1.49 6.51
CA ILE A 19 -2.70 2.89 6.75
C ILE A 19 -3.12 3.72 5.56
N GLY A 20 -3.93 4.77 5.80
CA GLY A 20 -4.59 5.53 4.73
C GLY A 20 -5.99 5.01 4.39
N ALA A 21 -6.62 4.28 5.30
CA ALA A 21 -7.93 3.63 5.14
C ALA A 21 -9.06 4.57 4.67
N ASN A 22 -9.01 5.86 5.04
CA ASN A 22 -10.01 6.86 4.63
C ASN A 22 -9.67 7.55 3.29
N GLY A 23 -8.51 7.26 2.69
CA GLY A 23 -8.13 7.73 1.36
C GLY A 23 -8.98 7.07 0.26
N GLN A 24 -8.96 7.64 -0.95
CA GLN A 24 -9.79 7.12 -2.06
C GLN A 24 -9.43 5.69 -2.48
N VAL A 25 -8.14 5.32 -2.51
CA VAL A 25 -7.71 3.93 -2.73
C VAL A 25 -7.93 3.09 -1.48
N GLY A 26 -7.59 3.64 -0.29
CA GLY A 26 -7.73 2.95 0.98
C GLY A 26 -9.15 2.49 1.28
N LYS A 27 -10.17 3.26 0.91
CA LYS A 27 -11.58 2.86 1.06
C LYS A 27 -11.91 1.60 0.24
N HIS A 28 -11.41 1.49 -0.99
CA HIS A 28 -11.57 0.27 -1.79
C HIS A 28 -10.82 -0.91 -1.17
N ILE A 29 -9.59 -0.72 -0.69
CA ILE A 29 -8.82 -1.77 -0.01
C ILE A 29 -9.57 -2.28 1.22
N VAL A 30 -10.07 -1.38 2.08
CA VAL A 30 -10.83 -1.74 3.27
C VAL A 30 -12.11 -2.50 2.91
N ASN A 31 -12.81 -2.09 1.85
CA ASN A 31 -14.02 -2.77 1.38
C ASN A 31 -13.70 -4.20 0.93
N ILE A 32 -12.68 -4.38 0.08
CA ILE A 32 -12.29 -5.69 -0.44
C ILE A 32 -11.87 -6.62 0.71
N LEU A 33 -11.07 -6.11 1.67
CA LEU A 33 -10.66 -6.91 2.82
C LEU A 33 -11.82 -7.25 3.77
N ASN A 34 -12.80 -6.35 3.92
CA ASN A 34 -13.98 -6.59 4.75
C ASN A 34 -14.94 -7.64 4.15
N GLU A 35 -14.91 -7.79 2.83
CA GLU A 35 -15.68 -8.79 2.09
C GLU A 35 -14.92 -10.10 1.90
N SER A 36 -13.66 -10.17 2.34
CA SER A 36 -12.79 -11.33 2.19
C SER A 36 -13.15 -12.43 3.20
N ASP A 37 -13.20 -13.67 2.73
CA ASP A 37 -13.30 -14.86 3.60
C ASP A 37 -11.94 -15.30 4.16
N VAL A 38 -10.85 -14.69 3.70
CA VAL A 38 -9.47 -15.11 4.02
C VAL A 38 -8.78 -14.10 4.93
N HIS A 39 -8.94 -12.81 4.68
CA HIS A 39 -8.24 -11.76 5.45
C HIS A 39 -9.21 -10.97 6.31
N THR A 40 -8.70 -10.44 7.42
CA THR A 40 -9.41 -9.47 8.25
C THR A 40 -8.72 -8.11 8.20
N VAL A 41 -9.48 -7.03 8.38
CA VAL A 41 -8.99 -5.67 8.25
C VAL A 41 -9.04 -4.91 9.57
N ARG A 42 -7.96 -4.17 9.86
CA ARG A 42 -7.94 -3.08 10.83
C ARG A 42 -7.66 -1.78 10.08
N ALA A 43 -8.53 -0.80 10.18
CA ALA A 43 -8.40 0.49 9.53
C ALA A 43 -7.73 1.51 10.47
N MET A 44 -6.57 2.07 10.09
CA MET A 44 -5.98 3.19 10.81
C MET A 44 -6.70 4.49 10.45
N VAL A 45 -7.25 5.16 11.46
CA VAL A 45 -8.03 6.39 11.33
C VAL A 45 -7.49 7.51 12.22
N ARG A 46 -7.82 8.77 11.89
CA ARG A 46 -7.37 9.94 12.65
C ARG A 46 -8.51 10.67 13.38
N LYS A 47 -9.77 10.38 13.01
CA LYS A 47 -10.95 11.10 13.51
C LYS A 47 -12.03 10.12 13.92
N GLU A 48 -12.77 10.48 14.96
CA GLU A 48 -13.90 9.66 15.46
C GLU A 48 -14.99 9.42 14.41
N GLU A 49 -15.28 10.42 13.56
CA GLU A 49 -16.30 10.27 12.52
C GLU A 49 -15.90 9.17 11.52
N GLN A 50 -14.58 9.06 11.20
CA GLN A 50 -14.06 8.00 10.34
C GLN A 50 -14.21 6.62 10.99
N ALA A 51 -13.94 6.53 12.29
CA ALA A 51 -14.11 5.29 13.04
C ALA A 51 -15.57 4.85 13.04
N LYS A 52 -16.50 5.74 13.42
CA LYS A 52 -17.94 5.44 13.48
C LYS A 52 -18.50 4.92 12.16
N GLU A 53 -18.08 5.51 11.03
CA GLU A 53 -18.49 5.07 9.68
C GLU A 53 -18.03 3.63 9.39
N LEU A 54 -16.80 3.29 9.75
CA LEU A 54 -16.23 1.97 9.51
C LEU A 54 -16.74 0.92 10.50
N GLU A 55 -16.84 1.26 11.77
CA GLU A 55 -17.35 0.38 12.84
C GLU A 55 -18.82 0.01 12.63
N ALA A 56 -19.65 0.93 12.11
CA ALA A 56 -21.03 0.64 11.72
C ALA A 56 -21.14 -0.46 10.65
N ARG A 57 -20.03 -0.75 9.94
CA ARG A 57 -19.90 -1.80 8.93
C ARG A 57 -19.16 -3.03 9.45
N GLY A 58 -18.89 -3.09 10.76
CA GLY A 58 -18.17 -4.21 11.39
C GLY A 58 -16.64 -4.18 11.20
N ILE A 59 -16.08 -3.08 10.71
CA ILE A 59 -14.65 -2.94 10.46
C ILE A 59 -13.95 -2.47 11.74
N GLU A 60 -12.92 -3.19 12.16
CA GLU A 60 -12.10 -2.79 13.29
C GLU A 60 -11.32 -1.52 12.98
N THR A 61 -11.31 -0.55 13.89
CA THR A 61 -10.57 0.70 13.75
C THR A 61 -9.52 0.89 14.83
N ALA A 62 -8.46 1.64 14.51
CA ALA A 62 -7.44 2.02 15.46
C ALA A 62 -6.97 3.46 15.19
N PHE A 63 -6.77 4.24 16.26
CA PHE A 63 -6.47 5.66 16.18
C PHE A 63 -4.97 5.92 16.21
N ALA A 64 -4.42 6.42 15.11
CA ALA A 64 -3.07 6.98 15.06
C ALA A 64 -2.93 8.00 13.92
N SER A 65 -1.89 8.84 14.00
CA SER A 65 -1.53 9.79 12.97
C SER A 65 -0.13 9.50 12.45
N LEU A 66 0.08 9.60 11.14
CA LEU A 66 1.43 9.55 10.54
C LEU A 66 2.30 10.75 10.93
N GLU A 67 1.70 11.83 11.44
CA GLU A 67 2.42 12.97 12.01
C GLU A 67 2.79 12.75 13.51
N GLY A 68 2.32 11.66 14.11
CA GLY A 68 2.68 11.23 15.46
C GLY A 68 4.01 10.47 15.51
N THR A 69 4.20 9.74 16.60
CA THR A 69 5.42 8.98 16.88
C THR A 69 5.36 7.57 16.28
N VAL A 70 6.54 6.94 16.11
CA VAL A 70 6.64 5.50 15.76
C VAL A 70 5.92 4.65 16.79
N HIS A 71 6.00 5.01 18.08
CA HIS A 71 5.34 4.28 19.16
C HIS A 71 3.82 4.23 19.00
N GLU A 72 3.18 5.35 18.65
CA GLU A 72 1.72 5.39 18.41
C GLU A 72 1.31 4.53 17.22
N ILE A 73 2.10 4.54 16.14
CA ILE A 73 1.86 3.68 14.95
C ILE A 73 2.05 2.21 15.33
N LYS A 74 3.06 1.90 16.14
CA LYS A 74 3.35 0.56 16.64
C LYS A 74 2.20 0.01 17.49
N GLU A 75 1.60 0.84 18.35
CA GLU A 75 0.47 0.42 19.19
C GLU A 75 -0.74 -0.03 18.34
N VAL A 76 -1.09 0.69 17.28
CA VAL A 76 -2.21 0.32 16.40
C VAL A 76 -1.89 -0.85 15.48
N MET A 77 -0.62 -1.18 15.31
CA MET A 77 -0.14 -2.28 14.46
C MET A 77 -0.06 -3.63 15.21
N LYS A 78 -0.06 -3.62 16.55
CA LYS A 78 0.01 -4.83 17.37
C LYS A 78 -1.08 -5.85 17.00
N GLY A 79 -0.67 -7.11 16.81
CA GLY A 79 -1.57 -8.22 16.48
C GLY A 79 -2.04 -8.22 15.01
N CYS A 80 -1.43 -7.41 14.15
CA CYS A 80 -1.57 -7.53 12.71
C CYS A 80 -0.43 -8.40 12.13
N ASP A 81 -0.71 -9.07 11.01
CA ASP A 81 0.22 -9.94 10.30
C ASP A 81 0.85 -9.24 9.10
N ALA A 82 0.15 -8.25 8.55
CA ALA A 82 0.56 -7.49 7.38
C ALA A 82 0.17 -6.01 7.48
N VAL A 83 0.86 -5.18 6.72
CA VAL A 83 0.57 -3.75 6.58
C VAL A 83 0.37 -3.40 5.11
N ILE A 84 -0.70 -2.67 4.80
CA ILE A 84 -0.87 -1.97 3.54
C ILE A 84 -0.74 -0.46 3.79
N PHE A 85 0.25 0.16 3.19
CA PHE A 85 0.45 1.60 3.22
C PHE A 85 -0.08 2.25 1.94
N SER A 86 -1.26 2.85 2.01
CA SER A 86 -1.92 3.57 0.93
C SER A 86 -2.12 5.07 1.23
N ALA A 87 -1.44 5.56 2.28
CA ALA A 87 -1.52 6.96 2.66
C ALA A 87 -0.74 7.86 1.70
N GLY A 88 -1.24 9.07 1.55
CA GLY A 88 -0.60 10.19 0.90
C GLY A 88 -1.21 11.47 1.38
N SER A 89 -0.47 12.57 1.31
CA SER A 89 -0.90 13.89 1.77
C SER A 89 -2.06 14.46 0.96
N GLY A 90 -2.20 14.01 -0.29
CA GLY A 90 -3.22 14.50 -1.23
C GLY A 90 -2.79 15.78 -1.95
N GLY A 91 -3.43 16.05 -3.10
CA GLY A 91 -3.06 17.17 -4.00
C GLY A 91 -3.41 18.55 -3.49
N ASN A 92 -4.14 18.67 -2.38
CA ASN A 92 -4.60 19.94 -1.80
C ASN A 92 -3.78 20.38 -0.57
N THR A 93 -2.67 19.72 -0.27
CA THR A 93 -1.78 20.02 0.85
C THR A 93 -0.44 20.57 0.37
N GLY A 94 0.32 21.19 1.28
CA GLY A 94 1.65 21.70 0.97
C GLY A 94 2.72 20.60 0.93
N HIS A 95 3.90 20.95 0.43
CA HIS A 95 5.04 20.02 0.33
C HIS A 95 5.55 19.54 1.70
N ASP A 96 5.31 20.31 2.76
CA ASP A 96 5.55 19.90 4.15
C ASP A 96 4.76 18.63 4.48
N LYS A 97 3.48 18.55 4.10
CA LYS A 97 2.66 17.36 4.30
C LYS A 97 3.12 16.17 3.43
N THR A 98 3.61 16.45 2.23
CA THR A 98 4.24 15.41 1.41
C THR A 98 5.43 14.77 2.13
N LEU A 99 6.31 15.58 2.74
CA LEU A 99 7.43 15.04 3.52
C LEU A 99 6.97 14.27 4.76
N LEU A 100 6.01 14.83 5.51
CA LEU A 100 5.57 14.26 6.79
C LEU A 100 4.70 12.99 6.61
N ILE A 101 3.95 12.87 5.53
CA ILE A 101 3.00 11.77 5.32
C ILE A 101 3.55 10.75 4.33
N ASP A 102 3.96 11.20 3.12
CA ASP A 102 4.35 10.28 2.04
C ASP A 102 5.74 9.69 2.25
N LEU A 103 6.66 10.41 2.92
CA LEU A 103 8.00 9.93 3.24
C LEU A 103 8.12 9.50 4.70
N ASP A 104 8.17 10.44 5.64
CA ASP A 104 8.42 10.17 7.05
C ASP A 104 7.37 9.23 7.66
N GLY A 105 6.09 9.43 7.32
CA GLY A 105 5.01 8.54 7.74
C GLY A 105 5.15 7.11 7.24
N ALA A 106 5.64 6.94 5.99
CA ALA A 106 5.92 5.62 5.45
C ALA A 106 7.11 4.96 6.18
N VAL A 107 8.18 5.71 6.41
CA VAL A 107 9.37 5.22 7.13
C VAL A 107 8.99 4.80 8.57
N LYS A 108 8.25 5.63 9.30
CA LYS A 108 7.77 5.28 10.65
C LYS A 108 6.91 4.02 10.67
N ALA A 109 6.09 3.81 9.63
CA ALA A 109 5.30 2.57 9.51
C ALA A 109 6.19 1.34 9.26
N MET A 110 7.25 1.48 8.47
CA MET A 110 8.24 0.42 8.24
C MET A 110 8.99 0.08 9.53
N GLU A 111 9.50 1.08 10.24
CA GLU A 111 10.18 0.92 11.54
C GLU A 111 9.27 0.22 12.56
N ALA A 112 8.00 0.63 12.65
CA ALA A 112 7.02 0.00 13.53
C ALA A 112 6.77 -1.47 13.17
N ALA A 113 6.70 -1.80 11.88
CA ALA A 113 6.54 -3.18 11.41
C ALA A 113 7.77 -4.04 11.74
N GLU A 114 8.98 -3.54 11.47
CA GLU A 114 10.23 -4.23 11.80
C GLU A 114 10.36 -4.49 13.31
N ASP A 115 10.08 -3.50 14.14
CA ASP A 115 10.11 -3.59 15.60
C ASP A 115 9.14 -4.64 16.16
N LEU A 116 7.99 -4.85 15.52
CA LEU A 116 6.99 -5.85 15.90
C LEU A 116 7.23 -7.21 15.24
N GLY A 117 8.20 -7.33 14.35
CA GLY A 117 8.47 -8.55 13.59
C GLY A 117 7.43 -8.84 12.50
N ILE A 118 6.56 -7.88 12.16
CA ILE A 118 5.63 -7.99 11.04
C ILE A 118 6.44 -7.93 9.75
N LYS A 119 6.34 -8.96 8.92
CA LYS A 119 7.19 -9.06 7.72
C LYS A 119 6.51 -8.55 6.46
N ARG A 120 5.21 -8.80 6.30
CA ARG A 120 4.50 -8.46 5.05
C ARG A 120 4.12 -6.99 5.02
N PHE A 121 4.63 -6.25 4.00
CA PHE A 121 4.40 -4.82 3.82
C PHE A 121 4.12 -4.50 2.35
N VAL A 122 2.93 -4.00 2.04
CA VAL A 122 2.55 -3.58 0.69
C VAL A 122 2.43 -2.06 0.65
N MET A 123 3.13 -1.41 -0.26
CA MET A 123 3.12 0.05 -0.39
C MET A 123 2.56 0.51 -1.73
N VAL A 124 1.64 1.46 -1.68
CA VAL A 124 1.18 2.21 -2.85
C VAL A 124 2.09 3.41 -3.05
N SER A 125 2.92 3.35 -4.09
CA SER A 125 3.84 4.39 -4.50
C SER A 125 3.31 5.20 -5.69
N ALA A 126 4.13 5.53 -6.67
CA ALA A 126 3.76 6.29 -7.86
C ALA A 126 4.49 5.78 -9.10
N LEU A 127 3.79 5.76 -10.24
CA LEU A 127 4.33 5.38 -11.53
C LEU A 127 5.65 6.10 -11.82
N GLN A 128 6.69 5.32 -12.18
CA GLN A 128 8.02 5.84 -12.53
C GLN A 128 8.74 6.57 -11.36
N ALA A 129 8.34 6.38 -10.11
CA ALA A 129 9.03 7.00 -8.96
C ALA A 129 10.51 6.61 -8.87
N HIS A 130 10.90 5.43 -9.38
CA HIS A 130 12.28 4.94 -9.40
C HIS A 130 13.15 5.60 -10.48
N HIS A 131 12.56 6.25 -11.49
CA HIS A 131 13.25 6.91 -12.61
C HIS A 131 13.12 8.43 -12.56
N ARG A 132 14.14 9.13 -12.05
CA ARG A 132 14.12 10.60 -11.86
C ARG A 132 13.90 11.38 -13.17
N GLU A 133 14.44 10.88 -14.26
CA GLU A 133 14.32 11.45 -15.61
C GLU A 133 12.88 11.48 -16.14
N ASN A 134 12.02 10.61 -15.58
CA ASN A 134 10.62 10.49 -15.98
C ASN A 134 9.65 11.25 -15.06
N TRP A 135 10.17 11.96 -14.04
CA TRP A 135 9.29 12.66 -13.11
C TRP A 135 8.56 13.84 -13.74
N ASN A 136 7.29 14.00 -13.39
CA ASN A 136 6.55 15.21 -13.74
C ASN A 136 7.13 16.39 -12.96
N THR A 137 7.61 17.41 -13.69
CA THR A 137 8.29 18.58 -13.11
C THR A 137 7.42 19.38 -12.13
N SER A 138 6.09 19.35 -12.29
CA SER A 138 5.15 19.99 -11.37
C SER A 138 4.94 19.22 -10.06
N LEU A 139 5.42 17.96 -9.97
CA LEU A 139 5.23 17.05 -8.84
C LEU A 139 6.56 16.59 -8.23
N ILE A 140 7.66 17.28 -8.49
CA ILE A 140 9.00 16.88 -8.02
C ILE A 140 9.04 16.56 -6.52
N PRO A 141 8.52 17.40 -5.59
CA PRO A 141 8.55 17.07 -4.16
C PRO A 141 7.82 15.78 -3.81
N TYR A 142 6.71 15.50 -4.49
CA TYR A 142 5.96 14.25 -4.33
C TYR A 142 6.77 13.04 -4.82
N TYR A 143 7.37 13.14 -6.00
CA TYR A 143 8.22 12.06 -6.54
C TYR A 143 9.47 11.82 -5.68
N VAL A 144 10.08 12.89 -5.12
CA VAL A 144 11.18 12.74 -4.17
C VAL A 144 10.74 11.93 -2.96
N ALA A 145 9.60 12.25 -2.36
CA ALA A 145 9.08 11.53 -1.21
C ALA A 145 8.81 10.05 -1.53
N LYS A 146 8.12 9.76 -2.64
CA LYS A 146 7.83 8.39 -3.07
C LYS A 146 9.10 7.59 -3.41
N HIS A 147 10.03 8.21 -4.14
CA HIS A 147 11.30 7.59 -4.50
C HIS A 147 12.11 7.15 -3.27
N TYR A 148 12.24 8.03 -2.27
CA TYR A 148 13.00 7.69 -1.08
C TYR A 148 12.24 6.73 -0.14
N ALA A 149 10.92 6.81 -0.05
CA ALA A 149 10.12 5.80 0.64
C ALA A 149 10.31 4.41 0.00
N ASP A 150 10.24 4.31 -1.33
CA ASP A 150 10.52 3.07 -2.07
C ASP A 150 11.91 2.52 -1.72
N LYS A 151 12.95 3.37 -1.81
CA LYS A 151 14.34 2.94 -1.53
C LYS A 151 14.56 2.47 -0.09
N ILE A 152 13.93 3.12 0.88
CA ILE A 152 14.03 2.72 2.28
C ILE A 152 13.34 1.37 2.48
N LEU A 153 12.17 1.16 1.88
CA LEU A 153 11.46 -0.10 1.93
C LEU A 153 12.25 -1.23 1.24
N GLU A 154 12.84 -0.96 0.08
CA GLU A 154 13.71 -1.92 -0.64
C GLU A 154 14.94 -2.32 0.17
N ALA A 155 15.47 -1.42 1.01
CA ALA A 155 16.63 -1.67 1.87
C ALA A 155 16.28 -2.28 3.25
N SER A 156 14.98 -2.37 3.58
CA SER A 156 14.49 -2.92 4.86
C SER A 156 14.55 -4.44 4.93
N GLY A 157 14.34 -5.00 6.12
CA GLY A 157 14.17 -6.45 6.33
C GLY A 157 12.75 -6.96 6.07
N LEU A 158 11.87 -6.15 5.46
CA LEU A 158 10.47 -6.49 5.22
C LEU A 158 10.29 -7.31 3.93
N THR A 159 9.34 -8.22 3.94
CA THR A 159 8.85 -8.90 2.74
C THR A 159 7.88 -7.95 2.03
N TYR A 160 8.44 -7.02 1.26
CA TYR A 160 7.68 -5.93 0.65
C TYR A 160 7.09 -6.28 -0.71
N THR A 161 6.08 -5.51 -1.11
CA THR A 161 5.68 -5.28 -2.51
C THR A 161 5.41 -3.79 -2.68
N ILE A 162 5.99 -3.18 -3.72
CA ILE A 162 5.75 -1.78 -4.07
C ILE A 162 4.93 -1.72 -5.35
N VAL A 163 3.71 -1.24 -5.24
CA VAL A 163 2.81 -1.00 -6.38
C VAL A 163 2.90 0.47 -6.76
N ARG A 164 3.29 0.77 -8.02
CA ARG A 164 3.48 2.13 -8.55
C ARG A 164 2.38 2.46 -9.57
N PRO A 165 1.18 2.88 -9.15
CA PRO A 165 0.09 3.17 -10.05
C PRO A 165 0.31 4.45 -10.86
N GLY A 166 -0.25 4.47 -12.08
CA GLY A 166 -0.41 5.65 -12.91
C GLY A 166 -1.43 6.65 -12.37
N GLY A 167 -1.91 7.53 -13.24
CA GLY A 167 -2.93 8.53 -12.90
C GLY A 167 -4.21 7.86 -12.38
N LEU A 168 -4.64 8.23 -11.18
CA LEU A 168 -5.76 7.57 -10.49
C LEU A 168 -7.11 8.11 -10.97
N LEU A 169 -7.97 7.23 -11.47
CA LEU A 169 -9.31 7.53 -11.96
C LEU A 169 -10.39 7.13 -10.93
N ASN A 170 -11.57 7.77 -11.05
CA ASN A 170 -12.73 7.46 -10.21
C ASN A 170 -13.77 6.57 -10.91
N GLU A 171 -13.49 6.15 -12.14
CA GLU A 171 -14.33 5.20 -12.87
C GLU A 171 -14.33 3.85 -12.16
N PRO A 172 -15.37 3.01 -12.40
CA PRO A 172 -15.40 1.63 -11.93
C PRO A 172 -14.20 0.83 -12.41
N GLY A 173 -13.72 -0.09 -11.59
CA GLY A 173 -12.66 -1.00 -11.95
C GLY A 173 -13.05 -1.93 -13.10
N THR A 174 -12.08 -2.25 -13.96
CA THR A 174 -12.26 -3.16 -15.10
C THR A 174 -11.86 -4.59 -14.78
N GLY A 175 -11.10 -4.79 -13.71
CA GLY A 175 -10.47 -6.07 -13.37
C GLY A 175 -9.30 -6.43 -14.30
N ARG A 176 -8.85 -5.49 -15.14
CA ARG A 176 -7.78 -5.68 -16.12
C ARG A 176 -6.74 -4.60 -16.01
N VAL A 177 -5.46 -4.99 -16.06
CA VAL A 177 -4.32 -4.11 -15.84
C VAL A 177 -3.17 -4.45 -16.78
N ASP A 178 -2.22 -3.55 -16.87
CA ASP A 178 -0.87 -3.80 -17.36
C ASP A 178 0.11 -3.51 -16.23
N ALA A 179 0.81 -4.54 -15.77
CA ALA A 179 1.75 -4.51 -14.66
C ALA A 179 3.13 -4.97 -15.10
N GLY A 180 4.18 -4.36 -14.56
CA GLY A 180 5.56 -4.74 -14.86
C GLY A 180 6.52 -3.58 -14.68
N GLU A 181 7.79 -3.80 -15.02
CA GLU A 181 8.81 -2.75 -14.95
C GLU A 181 8.65 -1.73 -16.08
N ASN A 182 8.87 -0.46 -15.78
CA ASN A 182 9.01 0.63 -16.75
C ASN A 182 7.80 0.81 -17.70
N LYS A 183 6.57 0.79 -17.14
CA LYS A 183 5.39 1.06 -17.95
C LYS A 183 5.34 2.51 -18.41
N GLU A 184 4.79 2.73 -19.61
CA GLU A 184 4.51 4.06 -20.12
C GLU A 184 3.49 4.79 -19.23
N ARG A 185 3.47 6.13 -19.36
CA ARG A 185 2.49 6.95 -18.63
C ARG A 185 1.08 6.54 -19.00
N GLY A 186 0.30 6.20 -18.00
CA GLY A 186 -1.10 5.78 -18.13
C GLY A 186 -1.89 6.15 -16.90
N SER A 187 -3.14 5.76 -16.91
CA SER A 187 -4.07 5.94 -15.79
C SER A 187 -4.68 4.59 -15.40
N ILE A 188 -5.30 4.53 -14.21
CA ILE A 188 -5.92 3.30 -13.71
C ILE A 188 -7.03 3.66 -12.71
N PRO A 189 -8.18 2.95 -12.72
CA PRO A 189 -9.20 3.06 -11.69
C PRO A 189 -8.63 2.73 -10.31
N ARG A 190 -8.99 3.53 -9.30
CA ARG A 190 -8.59 3.29 -7.90
C ARG A 190 -9.02 1.92 -7.38
N GLU A 191 -10.16 1.44 -7.86
CA GLU A 191 -10.66 0.12 -7.51
C GLU A 191 -9.73 -1.00 -8.02
N ASP A 192 -9.21 -0.90 -9.25
CA ASP A 192 -8.26 -1.88 -9.78
C ASP A 192 -6.92 -1.82 -9.04
N VAL A 193 -6.44 -0.62 -8.67
CA VAL A 193 -5.27 -0.49 -7.78
C VAL A 193 -5.50 -1.21 -6.45
N ALA A 194 -6.66 -1.03 -5.84
CA ALA A 194 -6.99 -1.67 -4.57
C ALA A 194 -7.05 -3.20 -4.70
N ARG A 195 -7.64 -3.73 -5.78
CA ARG A 195 -7.67 -5.17 -6.07
C ARG A 195 -6.26 -5.74 -6.22
N VAL A 196 -5.39 -5.09 -7.01
CA VAL A 196 -3.98 -5.49 -7.17
C VAL A 196 -3.28 -5.50 -5.82
N VAL A 197 -3.40 -4.44 -5.02
CA VAL A 197 -2.76 -4.32 -3.70
C VAL A 197 -3.19 -5.45 -2.76
N VAL A 198 -4.48 -5.79 -2.71
CA VAL A 198 -4.98 -6.88 -1.86
C VAL A 198 -4.50 -8.24 -2.38
N GLU A 199 -4.56 -8.47 -3.69
CA GLU A 199 -4.09 -9.72 -4.31
C GLU A 199 -2.61 -9.97 -4.00
N THR A 200 -1.76 -8.94 -4.03
CA THR A 200 -0.33 -9.09 -3.73
C THR A 200 -0.04 -9.54 -2.29
N LEU A 201 -0.98 -9.45 -1.35
CA LEU A 201 -0.76 -9.85 0.05
C LEU A 201 -0.25 -11.29 0.16
N SER A 202 -0.86 -12.21 -0.59
CA SER A 202 -0.61 -13.65 -0.54
C SER A 202 0.15 -14.19 -1.76
N GLU A 203 0.41 -13.33 -2.77
CA GLU A 203 1.05 -13.76 -4.02
C GLU A 203 2.57 -13.66 -3.89
N ASP A 204 3.24 -14.79 -3.70
CA ASP A 204 4.67 -14.89 -3.39
C ASP A 204 5.58 -14.40 -4.53
N HIS A 205 5.12 -14.45 -5.78
CA HIS A 205 5.83 -13.89 -6.94
C HIS A 205 6.08 -12.38 -6.80
N THR A 206 5.27 -11.69 -6.01
CA THR A 206 5.40 -10.25 -5.76
C THR A 206 6.30 -9.89 -4.58
N PHE A 207 6.77 -10.87 -3.81
CA PHE A 207 7.59 -10.64 -2.62
C PHE A 207 8.99 -10.15 -2.98
N GLY A 208 9.39 -9.03 -2.38
CA GLY A 208 10.63 -8.34 -2.71
C GLY A 208 10.60 -7.67 -4.09
N ARG A 209 9.42 -7.43 -4.64
CA ARG A 209 9.23 -6.83 -5.96
C ARG A 209 8.62 -5.44 -5.91
N SER A 210 8.92 -4.69 -6.95
CA SER A 210 8.30 -3.40 -7.24
C SER A 210 7.92 -3.35 -8.71
N PHE A 211 6.76 -2.81 -9.03
CA PHE A 211 6.28 -2.73 -10.41
C PHE A 211 5.38 -1.52 -10.64
N ASP A 212 5.41 -1.01 -11.85
CA ASP A 212 4.49 0.00 -12.37
C ASP A 212 3.15 -0.65 -12.72
N LEU A 213 2.05 0.10 -12.58
CA LEU A 213 0.70 -0.40 -12.78
C LEU A 213 -0.17 0.64 -13.50
N VAL A 214 -0.74 0.25 -14.63
CA VAL A 214 -1.69 1.05 -15.41
C VAL A 214 -2.86 0.19 -15.88
N SER A 215 -3.92 0.81 -16.44
CA SER A 215 -4.97 0.07 -17.12
C SER A 215 -4.41 -0.73 -18.30
N GLY A 216 -4.95 -1.91 -18.54
CA GLY A 216 -4.51 -2.80 -19.60
C GLY A 216 -5.56 -3.84 -19.94
N ASP A 217 -5.14 -4.90 -20.63
CA ASP A 217 -6.03 -5.95 -21.11
C ASP A 217 -5.87 -7.29 -20.37
N THR A 218 -4.86 -7.39 -19.47
CA THR A 218 -4.58 -8.62 -18.74
C THR A 218 -5.41 -8.69 -17.44
N PRO A 219 -6.13 -9.79 -17.17
CA PRO A 219 -6.79 -9.99 -15.88
C PRO A 219 -5.81 -9.81 -14.70
N ILE A 220 -6.26 -9.20 -13.59
CA ILE A 220 -5.39 -8.85 -12.46
C ILE A 220 -4.59 -10.06 -11.96
N ALA A 221 -5.25 -11.21 -11.73
CA ALA A 221 -4.58 -12.41 -11.24
C ALA A 221 -3.45 -12.88 -12.16
N GLU A 222 -3.66 -12.87 -13.49
CA GLU A 222 -2.64 -13.24 -14.47
C GLU A 222 -1.49 -12.22 -14.51
N ALA A 223 -1.81 -10.93 -14.44
CA ALA A 223 -0.81 -9.86 -14.44
C ALA A 223 0.12 -9.95 -13.22
N ILE A 224 -0.43 -10.25 -12.05
CA ILE A 224 0.35 -10.38 -10.80
C ILE A 224 1.23 -11.62 -10.82
N GLN A 225 0.74 -12.75 -11.34
CA GLN A 225 1.52 -13.97 -11.48
C GLN A 225 2.71 -13.83 -12.45
N SER A 226 2.71 -12.82 -13.30
CA SER A 226 3.78 -12.56 -14.26
C SER A 226 4.88 -11.62 -13.73
N ILE A 227 4.75 -11.09 -12.48
CA ILE A 227 5.74 -10.21 -11.82
C ILE A 227 6.91 -11.07 -11.30
#